data_bdb0b7f025ee6aea91d425757f0b1994
#
_entry.id   bdb0b7f025ee6aea91d425757f0b1994
#
_cell.length_a   1.000
_cell.length_b   1.000
_cell.length_c   1.000
_cell.angle_alpha   90.00
_cell.angle_beta   90.00
_cell.angle_gamma   90.00
#
_symmetry.space_group_name_H-M   'P 1'
#
loop_
_entity.id
_entity.type
_entity.pdbx_description
1 polymer ?
#
loop_
_entity_poly.entity_id
_entity_poly.type
_entity_poly.pdbx_seq_one_letter_code
_entity_poly.pdbx_strand_id
1 'polypeptide(L)'
;MAVDNPPDGFLRIDFDRGADPTFNSHIGTLYAKRGTKGTRDEFVMGFRVHKHMCNPVGGLHGGMMMSVADLVGTMGGGTQVGVAKFLPTVSMTFDFVAPAKLGDWVEGRAEVVRQTRSLLFTNISLTVGEERILRASQIAKIPSGDGLAFGKARLDRGAEMAAKGPSS
;
A
#
# COMPACT_ATOMS: atom_id res chain seq x y z
N MET A 1 12.22 -8.13 -19.26
CA MET A 1 11.31 -7.66 -18.19
C MET A 1 12.19 -7.33 -16.99
N ALA A 2 12.05 -6.14 -16.41
CA ALA A 2 12.75 -5.84 -15.17
C ALA A 2 12.26 -6.84 -14.12
N VAL A 3 13.18 -7.58 -13.49
CA VAL A 3 12.84 -8.55 -12.46
C VAL A 3 12.34 -7.75 -11.25
N ASP A 4 11.10 -8.00 -10.87
CA ASP A 4 10.54 -7.51 -9.61
C ASP A 4 11.31 -8.20 -8.49
N ASN A 5 12.29 -7.53 -7.93
CA ASN A 5 13.12 -8.04 -6.83
C ASN A 5 12.84 -7.19 -5.58
N PRO A 6 11.78 -7.53 -4.81
CA PRO A 6 11.47 -6.80 -3.59
C PRO A 6 12.57 -7.04 -2.55
N PRO A 7 12.86 -6.09 -1.66
CA PRO A 7 13.71 -6.31 -0.50
C PRO A 7 13.18 -7.42 0.42
N ASP A 8 14.04 -7.97 1.25
CA ASP A 8 13.69 -9.06 2.17
C ASP A 8 12.50 -8.73 3.06
N GLY A 9 11.63 -9.72 3.24
CA GLY A 9 10.43 -9.63 4.05
C GLY A 9 9.21 -9.03 3.36
N PHE A 10 9.34 -8.52 2.12
CA PHE A 10 8.19 -8.07 1.34
C PHE A 10 7.54 -9.23 0.58
N LEU A 11 6.23 -9.40 0.77
CA LEU A 11 5.40 -10.39 0.10
C LEU A 11 4.43 -9.69 -0.85
N ARG A 12 4.21 -10.30 -2.02
CA ARG A 12 3.26 -9.77 -3.02
C ARG A 12 1.85 -9.72 -2.46
N ILE A 13 1.15 -8.60 -2.71
CA ILE A 13 -0.27 -8.45 -2.38
C ILE A 13 -1.11 -8.97 -3.54
N ASP A 14 -2.03 -9.89 -3.27
CA ASP A 14 -3.07 -10.31 -4.21
C ASP A 14 -4.36 -9.51 -3.96
N PHE A 15 -4.67 -8.57 -4.86
CA PHE A 15 -5.87 -7.75 -4.77
C PHE A 15 -7.12 -8.42 -5.34
N ASP A 16 -6.97 -9.31 -6.33
CA ASP A 16 -8.07 -9.82 -7.13
C ASP A 16 -8.64 -11.14 -6.64
N ARG A 17 -7.90 -11.85 -5.78
CA ARG A 17 -8.31 -13.17 -5.23
C ARG A 17 -8.71 -14.19 -6.31
N GLY A 18 -8.06 -14.12 -7.50
CA GLY A 18 -8.39 -14.99 -8.63
C GLY A 18 -9.62 -14.57 -9.44
N ALA A 19 -10.19 -13.40 -9.16
CA ALA A 19 -11.24 -12.77 -9.98
C ALA A 19 -10.63 -11.88 -11.08
N ASP A 20 -11.48 -11.24 -11.87
CA ASP A 20 -11.06 -10.29 -12.89
C ASP A 20 -10.21 -9.15 -12.30
N PRO A 21 -9.18 -8.68 -13.02
CA PRO A 21 -8.30 -7.63 -12.55
C PRO A 21 -9.07 -6.35 -12.17
N THR A 22 -8.78 -5.85 -10.97
CA THR A 22 -9.30 -4.57 -10.47
C THR A 22 -8.30 -3.45 -10.73
N PHE A 23 -8.69 -2.20 -10.45
CA PHE A 23 -7.79 -1.04 -10.58
C PHE A 23 -6.44 -1.28 -9.87
N ASN A 24 -6.45 -1.86 -8.67
CA ASN A 24 -5.24 -2.10 -7.89
C ASN A 24 -4.25 -3.06 -8.55
N SER A 25 -4.74 -3.97 -9.41
CA SER A 25 -3.88 -4.87 -10.19
C SER A 25 -3.33 -4.21 -11.43
N HIS A 26 -4.06 -3.25 -12.01
CA HIS A 26 -3.61 -2.50 -13.19
C HIS A 26 -2.48 -1.52 -12.89
N ILE A 27 -2.42 -0.96 -11.67
CA ILE A 27 -1.33 -0.04 -11.29
C ILE A 27 0.03 -0.72 -11.15
N GLY A 28 0.07 -2.06 -11.11
CA GLY A 28 1.28 -2.87 -11.05
C GLY A 28 1.39 -3.72 -9.80
N THR A 29 2.50 -4.44 -9.66
CA THR A 29 2.73 -5.32 -8.51
C THR A 29 3.05 -4.49 -7.27
N LEU A 30 2.27 -4.67 -6.21
CA LEU A 30 2.52 -4.10 -4.90
C LEU A 30 2.88 -5.21 -3.90
N TYR A 31 3.70 -4.86 -2.95
CA TYR A 31 4.20 -5.73 -1.90
C TYR A 31 3.89 -5.14 -0.53
N ALA A 32 3.84 -5.99 0.48
CA ALA A 32 3.79 -5.54 1.86
C ALA A 32 4.68 -6.38 2.76
N LYS A 33 5.21 -5.77 3.81
CA LYS A 33 5.84 -6.47 4.92
C LYS A 33 5.19 -6.09 6.24
N ARG A 34 5.27 -7.00 7.20
CA ARG A 34 4.84 -6.76 8.58
C ARG A 34 6.04 -6.40 9.45
N GLY A 35 5.85 -5.40 10.28
CA GLY A 35 6.82 -4.97 11.29
C GLY A 35 6.20 -4.92 12.67
N THR A 36 6.67 -4.00 13.52
CA THR A 36 6.28 -3.90 14.92
C THR A 36 4.82 -3.48 15.09
N LYS A 37 4.05 -4.30 15.79
CA LYS A 37 2.62 -4.06 16.05
C LYS A 37 2.38 -2.72 16.75
N GLY A 38 1.35 -2.01 16.33
CA GLY A 38 0.93 -0.72 16.89
C GLY A 38 1.81 0.47 16.46
N THR A 39 2.75 0.26 15.53
CA THR A 39 3.60 1.34 15.00
C THR A 39 3.31 1.58 13.52
N ARG A 40 3.83 2.69 12.99
CA ARG A 40 3.79 2.99 11.54
C ARG A 40 4.46 1.92 10.67
N ASP A 41 5.32 1.10 11.26
CA ASP A 41 6.02 0.01 10.58
C ASP A 41 5.27 -1.32 10.69
N GLU A 42 4.12 -1.40 11.37
CA GLU A 42 3.32 -2.63 11.44
C GLU A 42 2.89 -3.12 10.06
N PHE A 43 2.66 -2.19 9.14
CA PHE A 43 2.36 -2.47 7.74
C PHE A 43 3.12 -1.49 6.86
N VAL A 44 4.08 -2.00 6.10
CA VAL A 44 4.82 -1.22 5.11
C VAL A 44 4.46 -1.75 3.73
N MET A 45 3.94 -0.89 2.86
CA MET A 45 3.71 -1.23 1.46
C MET A 45 4.92 -0.84 0.62
N GLY A 46 5.25 -1.61 -0.41
CA GLY A 46 6.36 -1.28 -1.30
C GLY A 46 6.09 -1.66 -2.75
N PHE A 47 6.75 -0.98 -3.66
CA PHE A 47 6.73 -1.31 -5.09
C PHE A 47 7.99 -0.84 -5.80
N ARG A 48 8.34 -1.52 -6.90
CA ARG A 48 9.38 -1.10 -7.83
C ARG A 48 8.77 -0.20 -8.90
N VAL A 49 9.41 0.94 -9.20
CA VAL A 49 8.94 1.84 -10.25
C VAL A 49 9.20 1.22 -11.62
N HIS A 50 8.13 0.84 -12.32
CA HIS A 50 8.14 0.34 -13.68
C HIS A 50 7.77 1.41 -14.71
N LYS A 51 8.11 1.18 -15.97
CA LYS A 51 7.90 2.15 -17.06
C LYS A 51 6.46 2.63 -17.19
N HIS A 52 5.47 1.73 -17.04
CA HIS A 52 4.05 2.07 -17.13
C HIS A 52 3.55 2.97 -15.97
N MET A 53 4.32 3.07 -14.89
CA MET A 53 4.03 3.94 -13.75
C MET A 53 4.62 5.34 -13.92
N CYS A 54 5.42 5.56 -14.97
CA CYS A 54 6.14 6.81 -15.17
C CYS A 54 5.35 7.80 -16.05
N ASN A 55 5.60 9.06 -15.82
CA ASN A 55 5.17 10.15 -16.69
C ASN A 55 6.04 10.22 -17.96
N PRO A 56 5.70 11.06 -18.96
CA PRO A 56 6.46 11.15 -20.22
C PRO A 56 7.93 11.58 -20.07
N VAL A 57 8.28 12.27 -18.97
CA VAL A 57 9.67 12.69 -18.70
C VAL A 57 10.45 11.66 -17.87
N GLY A 58 9.87 10.48 -17.58
CA GLY A 58 10.57 9.34 -17.00
C GLY A 58 10.57 9.26 -15.47
N GLY A 59 9.93 10.21 -14.78
CA GLY A 59 9.71 10.15 -13.34
C GLY A 59 8.43 9.39 -12.97
N LEU A 60 8.35 8.90 -11.74
CA LEU A 60 7.13 8.28 -11.20
C LEU A 60 5.94 9.26 -11.29
N HIS A 61 4.85 8.82 -11.90
CA HIS A 61 3.67 9.66 -12.10
C HIS A 61 2.98 9.98 -10.76
N GLY A 62 2.59 11.25 -10.56
CA GLY A 62 1.90 11.67 -9.34
C GLY A 62 0.62 10.88 -9.06
N GLY A 63 -0.18 10.55 -10.09
CA GLY A 63 -1.35 9.70 -9.94
C GLY A 63 -1.03 8.31 -9.40
N MET A 64 0.11 7.71 -9.77
CA MET A 64 0.57 6.45 -9.19
C MET A 64 0.91 6.60 -7.72
N MET A 65 1.63 7.68 -7.35
CA MET A 65 1.92 7.98 -5.95
C MET A 65 0.63 8.17 -5.13
N MET A 66 -0.37 8.87 -5.66
CA MET A 66 -1.67 9.07 -5.00
C MET A 66 -2.40 7.75 -4.79
N SER A 67 -2.44 6.88 -5.81
CA SER A 67 -3.11 5.57 -5.73
C SER A 67 -2.48 4.68 -4.64
N VAL A 68 -1.14 4.64 -4.58
CA VAL A 68 -0.45 3.86 -3.55
C VAL A 68 -0.63 4.48 -2.17
N ALA A 69 -0.58 5.81 -2.05
CA ALA A 69 -0.80 6.49 -0.77
C ALA A 69 -2.20 6.21 -0.20
N ASP A 70 -3.24 6.16 -1.05
CA ASP A 70 -4.60 5.79 -0.65
C ASP A 70 -4.65 4.38 -0.05
N LEU A 71 -4.02 3.41 -0.71
CA LEU A 71 -3.93 2.03 -0.22
C LEU A 71 -3.12 1.95 1.08
N VAL A 72 -2.01 2.68 1.18
CA VAL A 72 -1.18 2.72 2.39
C VAL A 72 -1.97 3.26 3.58
N GLY A 73 -2.71 4.34 3.40
CA GLY A 73 -3.51 4.94 4.46
C GLY A 73 -4.63 4.03 4.96
N THR A 74 -5.38 3.41 4.04
CA THR A 74 -6.49 2.52 4.39
C THR A 74 -6.01 1.18 4.94
N MET A 75 -5.06 0.50 4.28
CA MET A 75 -4.56 -0.81 4.71
C MET A 75 -3.63 -0.69 5.91
N GLY A 76 -2.69 0.25 5.89
CA GLY A 76 -1.72 0.45 6.96
C GLY A 76 -2.40 1.01 8.21
N GLY A 77 -3.20 2.06 8.07
CA GLY A 77 -3.96 2.62 9.19
C GLY A 77 -4.96 1.64 9.77
N GLY A 78 -5.73 0.94 8.92
CA GLY A 78 -6.67 -0.10 9.34
C GLY A 78 -5.98 -1.23 10.13
N THR A 79 -4.79 -1.64 9.69
CA THR A 79 -3.99 -2.66 10.38
C THR A 79 -3.61 -2.21 11.80
N GLN A 80 -3.08 -0.98 11.95
CA GLN A 80 -2.66 -0.45 13.26
C GLN A 80 -3.79 -0.39 14.28
N VAL A 81 -5.02 -0.14 13.84
CA VAL A 81 -6.19 -0.06 14.73
C VAL A 81 -7.00 -1.37 14.77
N GLY A 82 -6.52 -2.44 14.16
CA GLY A 82 -7.18 -3.75 14.15
C GLY A 82 -8.49 -3.80 13.36
N VAL A 83 -8.72 -2.87 12.43
CA VAL A 83 -9.90 -2.85 11.56
C VAL A 83 -9.60 -3.62 10.27
N ALA A 84 -10.10 -4.86 10.17
CA ALA A 84 -9.93 -5.73 9.01
C ALA A 84 -11.05 -5.57 7.97
N LYS A 85 -11.57 -4.35 7.78
CA LYS A 85 -12.64 -4.03 6.83
C LYS A 85 -12.12 -3.16 5.70
N PHE A 86 -12.82 -3.17 4.57
CA PHE A 86 -12.62 -2.16 3.53
C PHE A 86 -12.98 -0.78 4.10
N LEU A 87 -12.06 0.17 3.99
CA LEU A 87 -12.20 1.52 4.51
C LEU A 87 -12.33 2.50 3.33
N PRO A 88 -13.56 2.90 2.92
CA PRO A 88 -13.73 3.87 1.86
C PRO A 88 -13.07 5.21 2.22
N THR A 89 -12.28 5.75 1.32
CA THR A 89 -11.66 7.06 1.46
C THR A 89 -12.72 8.16 1.33
N VAL A 90 -12.73 9.09 2.27
CA VAL A 90 -13.63 10.24 2.29
C VAL A 90 -12.93 11.47 1.72
N SER A 91 -11.67 11.68 2.11
CA SER A 91 -10.87 12.85 1.69
C SER A 91 -9.39 12.54 1.79
N MET A 92 -8.61 13.10 0.87
CA MET A 92 -7.14 13.09 0.93
C MET A 92 -6.56 14.41 0.45
N THR A 93 -5.42 14.78 1.04
CA THR A 93 -4.56 15.85 0.55
C THR A 93 -3.16 15.30 0.32
N PHE A 94 -2.46 15.83 -0.69
CA PHE A 94 -1.16 15.32 -1.13
C PHE A 94 -0.18 16.48 -1.36
N ASP A 95 1.05 16.27 -0.90
CA ASP A 95 2.20 17.11 -1.26
C ASP A 95 3.27 16.22 -1.91
N PHE A 96 3.63 16.53 -3.15
CA PHE A 96 4.71 15.88 -3.87
C PHE A 96 6.00 16.59 -3.54
N VAL A 97 6.89 15.91 -2.81
CA VAL A 97 8.06 16.56 -2.17
C VAL A 97 9.33 16.38 -2.99
N ALA A 98 9.51 15.18 -3.57
CA ALA A 98 10.66 14.86 -4.41
C ALA A 98 10.26 13.86 -5.53
N PRO A 99 11.03 13.79 -6.62
CA PRO A 99 10.81 12.82 -7.69
C PRO A 99 11.31 11.42 -7.30
N ALA A 100 10.67 10.38 -7.83
CA ALA A 100 11.24 9.04 -7.91
C ALA A 100 11.44 8.67 -9.38
N LYS A 101 12.39 7.76 -9.66
CA LYS A 101 12.83 7.38 -11.00
C LYS A 101 12.48 5.93 -11.31
N LEU A 102 12.49 5.60 -12.60
CA LEU A 102 12.41 4.22 -13.06
C LEU A 102 13.43 3.34 -12.33
N GLY A 103 12.97 2.23 -11.76
CA GLY A 103 13.79 1.27 -11.02
C GLY A 103 13.93 1.55 -9.53
N ASP A 104 13.51 2.71 -9.03
CA ASP A 104 13.52 2.97 -7.58
C ASP A 104 12.57 2.02 -6.84
N TRP A 105 12.93 1.67 -5.60
CA TRP A 105 12.06 0.99 -4.67
C TRP A 105 11.39 2.02 -3.77
N VAL A 106 10.07 2.11 -3.83
CA VAL A 106 9.26 3.03 -3.03
C VAL A 106 8.64 2.28 -1.87
N GLU A 107 8.73 2.84 -0.68
CA GLU A 107 8.04 2.33 0.52
C GLU A 107 7.00 3.33 1.03
N GLY A 108 5.84 2.82 1.43
CA GLY A 108 4.74 3.59 1.99
C GLY A 108 4.42 3.18 3.42
N ARG A 109 4.24 4.18 4.28
CA ARG A 109 3.87 4.01 5.70
C ARG A 109 2.73 4.93 6.06
N ALA A 110 1.79 4.41 6.85
CA ALA A 110 0.75 5.20 7.48
C ALA A 110 1.02 5.36 8.97
N GLU A 111 0.61 6.48 9.52
CA GLU A 111 0.58 6.76 10.94
C GLU A 111 -0.84 7.16 11.32
N VAL A 112 -1.45 6.44 12.26
CA VAL A 112 -2.80 6.77 12.73
C VAL A 112 -2.73 8.00 13.63
N VAL A 113 -3.39 9.07 13.19
CA VAL A 113 -3.54 10.32 13.97
C VAL A 113 -4.67 10.17 14.97
N ARG A 114 -5.81 9.63 14.51
CA ARG A 114 -7.00 9.43 15.35
C ARG A 114 -7.92 8.38 14.75
N GLN A 115 -8.53 7.59 15.61
CA GLN A 115 -9.68 6.74 15.30
C GLN A 115 -10.90 7.23 16.06
N THR A 116 -12.04 7.32 15.37
CA THR A 116 -13.36 7.47 15.99
C THR A 116 -14.21 6.24 15.71
N ARG A 117 -15.47 6.21 16.17
CA ARG A 117 -16.37 5.10 15.85
C ARG A 117 -16.59 4.90 14.35
N SER A 118 -16.54 5.96 13.55
CA SER A 118 -16.90 5.95 12.12
C SER A 118 -15.82 6.46 11.16
N LEU A 119 -14.75 7.04 11.66
CA LEU A 119 -13.68 7.64 10.85
C LEU A 119 -12.30 7.25 11.37
N LEU A 120 -11.38 7.09 10.43
CA LEU A 120 -9.96 6.90 10.66
C LEU A 120 -9.20 8.07 10.00
N PHE A 121 -8.32 8.72 10.76
CA PHE A 121 -7.46 9.81 10.31
C PHE A 121 -6.03 9.30 10.28
N THR A 122 -5.36 9.38 9.12
CA THR A 122 -3.99 8.91 8.94
C THR A 122 -3.12 9.95 8.24
N ASN A 123 -1.86 10.02 8.67
CA ASN A 123 -0.78 10.64 7.90
C ASN A 123 -0.04 9.55 7.11
N ILE A 124 0.33 9.86 5.88
CA ILE A 124 0.98 8.91 4.98
C ILE A 124 2.29 9.51 4.46
N SER A 125 3.31 8.67 4.35
CA SER A 125 4.56 9.03 3.68
C SER A 125 4.94 7.96 2.67
N LEU A 126 5.37 8.37 1.47
CA LEU A 126 6.11 7.53 0.53
C LEU A 126 7.56 7.97 0.52
N THR A 127 8.48 7.00 0.50
CA THR A 127 9.93 7.24 0.52
C THR A 127 10.67 6.39 -0.49
N VAL A 128 11.82 6.89 -0.99
CA VAL A 128 12.85 6.12 -1.68
C VAL A 128 14.08 6.13 -0.78
N GLY A 129 14.43 4.99 -0.19
CA GLY A 129 15.39 4.98 0.90
C GLY A 129 14.94 5.88 2.06
N GLU A 130 15.77 6.86 2.42
CA GLU A 130 15.45 7.84 3.48
C GLU A 130 14.74 9.10 2.94
N GLU A 131 14.76 9.32 1.62
CA GLU A 131 14.17 10.50 1.01
C GLU A 131 12.64 10.39 0.91
N ARG A 132 11.93 11.37 1.47
CA ARG A 132 10.48 11.46 1.33
C ARG A 132 10.12 12.04 -0.03
N ILE A 133 9.34 11.29 -0.82
CA ILE A 133 8.87 11.71 -2.15
C ILE A 133 7.42 12.23 -2.12
N LEU A 134 6.63 11.79 -1.12
CA LEU A 134 5.25 12.24 -0.93
C LEU A 134 4.90 12.24 0.54
N ARG A 135 4.12 13.23 0.96
CA ARG A 135 3.33 13.18 2.19
C ARG A 135 1.85 13.38 1.86
N ALA A 136 0.97 12.75 2.65
CA ALA A 136 -0.47 12.90 2.51
C ALA A 136 -1.16 12.82 3.87
N SER A 137 -2.37 13.37 3.93
CA SER A 137 -3.32 13.08 5.02
C SER A 137 -4.59 12.49 4.43
N GLN A 138 -5.17 11.51 5.13
CA GLN A 138 -6.36 10.80 4.69
C GLN A 138 -7.40 10.73 5.80
N ILE A 139 -8.64 10.86 5.40
CA ILE A 139 -9.81 10.51 6.21
C ILE A 139 -10.50 9.35 5.51
N ALA A 140 -10.63 8.21 6.20
CA ALA A 140 -11.34 7.05 5.71
C ALA A 140 -12.53 6.71 6.62
N LYS A 141 -13.61 6.17 6.03
CA LYS A 141 -14.79 5.75 6.77
C LYS A 141 -14.58 4.35 7.33
N ILE A 142 -14.93 4.14 8.59
CA ILE A 142 -15.06 2.81 9.21
C ILE A 142 -16.52 2.39 9.05
N PRO A 143 -16.85 1.40 8.18
CA PRO A 143 -18.23 0.95 7.99
C PRO A 143 -18.81 0.32 9.26
N SER A 144 -20.09 0.60 9.53
CA SER A 144 -20.87 -0.12 10.54
C SER A 144 -21.26 -1.50 10.00
N GLY A 145 -21.34 -2.52 10.89
CA GLY A 145 -21.70 -3.90 10.52
C GLY A 145 -20.54 -4.68 9.90
N ASP A 146 -20.86 -5.81 9.25
CA ASP A 146 -19.89 -6.78 8.70
C ASP A 146 -19.37 -6.37 7.31
N GLY A 147 -18.90 -5.14 7.13
CA GLY A 147 -18.34 -4.66 5.86
C GLY A 147 -17.36 -5.65 5.22
N LEU A 148 -17.09 -5.53 3.92
CA LEU A 148 -16.15 -6.38 3.19
C LEU A 148 -14.83 -6.51 3.94
N ALA A 149 -14.47 -7.73 4.33
CA ALA A 149 -13.21 -8.01 5.03
C ALA A 149 -12.02 -7.71 4.11
N PHE A 150 -11.10 -6.86 4.58
CA PHE A 150 -9.88 -6.51 3.86
C PHE A 150 -8.67 -6.91 4.73
N GLY A 151 -7.78 -7.67 4.17
CA GLY A 151 -6.39 -7.63 4.64
C GLY A 151 -5.81 -8.90 5.27
N LYS A 152 -6.25 -9.42 6.40
CA LYS A 152 -5.52 -10.50 7.09
C LYS A 152 -5.36 -11.77 6.25
N ALA A 153 -6.42 -12.19 5.55
CA ALA A 153 -6.41 -13.37 4.69
C ALA A 153 -5.58 -13.21 3.39
N ARG A 154 -5.18 -12.02 2.99
CA ARG A 154 -4.40 -11.77 1.77
C ARG A 154 -2.90 -11.91 1.98
N LEU A 155 -2.38 -11.42 3.12
CA LEU A 155 -0.95 -11.54 3.44
C LEU A 155 -0.62 -12.98 3.88
N ASP A 156 -1.54 -13.64 4.60
CA ASP A 156 -1.33 -15.01 5.05
C ASP A 156 -1.27 -15.99 3.87
N ARG A 157 -2.10 -15.81 2.82
CA ARG A 157 -2.04 -16.64 1.59
C ARG A 157 -0.81 -16.38 0.72
N GLY A 158 -0.31 -15.16 0.69
CA GLY A 158 0.95 -14.85 0.01
C GLY A 158 2.12 -15.60 0.64
N ALA A 159 2.15 -15.68 1.96
CA ALA A 159 3.14 -16.46 2.70
C ALA A 159 3.03 -17.97 2.43
N GLU A 160 1.80 -18.53 2.36
CA GLU A 160 1.56 -19.93 2.03
C GLU A 160 1.92 -20.28 0.57
N MET A 161 1.68 -19.36 -0.38
CA MET A 161 2.07 -19.56 -1.79
C MET A 161 3.58 -19.45 -1.99
N ALA A 162 4.25 -18.56 -1.26
CA ALA A 162 5.71 -18.45 -1.29
C ALA A 162 6.40 -19.68 -0.64
N ALA A 163 5.77 -20.30 0.37
CA ALA A 163 6.25 -21.52 1.02
C ALA A 163 6.04 -22.80 0.18
N LYS A 164 5.12 -22.75 -0.78
CA LYS A 164 4.80 -23.89 -1.66
C LYS A 164 5.50 -23.81 -3.01
N GLY A 165 6.70 -23.38 -3.17
CA GLY A 165 7.49 -23.36 -4.39
C GLY A 165 6.75 -23.69 -5.70
N PRO A 166 7.23 -23.35 -6.89
CA PRO A 166 6.56 -23.69 -8.14
C PRO A 166 6.35 -25.21 -8.19
N SER A 167 5.10 -25.65 -8.31
CA SER A 167 4.78 -27.05 -8.58
C SER A 167 5.42 -27.45 -9.90
N SER A 168 6.35 -28.39 -9.83
CA SER A 168 7.01 -29.07 -10.94
C SER A 168 6.01 -29.68 -11.90
#